data_81ca0a3fec72226eb9fc2c37d982d2b5
#
_entry.id   81ca0a3fec72226eb9fc2c37d982d2b5
#
_cell.length_a   1.000
_cell.length_b   1.000
_cell.length_c   1.000
_cell.angle_alpha   90.00
_cell.angle_beta   90.00
_cell.angle_gamma   90.00
#
_symmetry.space_group_name_H-M   'P 1'
#
loop_
_entity.id
_entity.type
_entity.pdbx_description
1 polymer ?
#
loop_
_entity_poly.entity_id
_entity_poly.type
_entity_poly.pdbx_seq_one_letter_code
_entity_poly.pdbx_strand_id
1 'polypeptide(L)'
;AFFCVANALGSDITLTNLNPESVQGDKKIVEIVREMCYNREQGLPAGFTVDAADIPDLVPILAVLATFGTAPSSITGAHRLAIKESDRLASTADLLNRLGGKVTATPDGLEIEPVEQLHGGTVDSCGDHRIAMCAAVAATRCAGEVTILHGECVEKSYPRFYEDYRQLGGIAN
;
A
#
# COMPACT_ATOMS: atom_id res chain seq x y z
N ALA A 1 9.20 -1.86 -0.56
CA ALA A 1 7.96 -1.45 -1.26
C ALA A 1 7.23 -0.36 -0.47
N PHE A 2 6.90 -0.57 0.82
CA PHE A 2 6.09 0.34 1.64
C PHE A 2 6.65 1.77 1.67
N PHE A 3 7.91 1.95 1.98
CA PHE A 3 8.56 3.27 1.99
C PHE A 3 8.74 3.89 0.59
N CYS A 4 8.79 3.08 -0.48
CA CYS A 4 8.73 3.62 -1.85
C CYS A 4 7.38 4.30 -2.11
N VAL A 5 6.28 3.67 -1.69
CA VAL A 5 4.93 4.23 -1.82
C VAL A 5 4.76 5.43 -0.89
N ALA A 6 5.23 5.37 0.37
CA ALA A 6 5.21 6.52 1.27
C ALA A 6 5.88 7.74 0.62
N ASN A 7 7.03 7.55 -0.04
CA ASN A 7 7.71 8.61 -0.79
C ASN A 7 6.88 9.13 -1.97
N ALA A 8 6.26 8.24 -2.73
CA ALA A 8 5.37 8.63 -3.82
C ALA A 8 4.17 9.46 -3.33
N LEU A 9 3.75 9.22 -2.09
CA LEU A 9 2.67 9.94 -1.43
C LEU A 9 3.12 11.21 -0.68
N GLY A 10 4.39 11.60 -0.80
CA GLY A 10 4.90 12.89 -0.31
C GLY A 10 5.79 12.83 0.92
N SER A 11 6.17 11.65 1.41
CA SER A 11 7.20 11.53 2.43
C SER A 11 8.58 11.84 1.83
N ASP A 12 9.51 12.35 2.63
CA ASP A 12 10.90 12.62 2.22
C ASP A 12 11.84 11.57 2.83
N ILE A 13 11.81 10.36 2.26
CA ILE A 13 12.59 9.21 2.71
C ILE A 13 13.65 8.86 1.69
N THR A 14 14.91 8.85 2.10
CA THR A 14 16.01 8.38 1.24
C THR A 14 16.14 6.87 1.33
N LEU A 15 15.89 6.18 0.22
CA LEU A 15 16.07 4.73 0.10
C LEU A 15 17.46 4.43 -0.45
N THR A 16 18.28 3.74 0.35
CA THR A 16 19.64 3.34 0.00
C THR A 16 19.77 1.84 -0.15
N ASN A 17 20.84 1.40 -0.80
CA ASN A 17 21.19 -0.03 -0.94
C ASN A 17 20.13 -0.88 -1.67
N LEU A 18 19.31 -0.27 -2.52
CA LEU A 18 18.43 -1.00 -3.42
C LEU A 18 19.28 -1.72 -4.47
N ASN A 19 19.17 -3.06 -4.53
CA ASN A 19 19.89 -3.84 -5.54
C ASN A 19 19.07 -3.90 -6.86
N PRO A 20 19.50 -3.22 -7.92
CA PRO A 20 18.79 -3.26 -9.21
C PRO A 20 18.79 -4.64 -9.86
N GLU A 21 19.81 -5.47 -9.52
CA GLU A 21 19.94 -6.83 -10.04
C GLU A 21 19.20 -7.87 -9.18
N SER A 22 18.39 -7.45 -8.21
CA SER A 22 17.58 -8.35 -7.40
C SER A 22 16.69 -9.23 -8.28
N VAL A 23 16.66 -10.52 -7.98
CA VAL A 23 15.76 -11.48 -8.65
C VAL A 23 14.35 -11.48 -8.07
N GLN A 24 14.11 -10.76 -6.99
CA GLN A 24 12.80 -10.66 -6.37
C GLN A 24 11.85 -9.80 -7.22
N GLY A 25 10.63 -10.30 -7.45
CA GLY A 25 9.58 -9.58 -8.19
C GLY A 25 9.26 -8.22 -7.59
N ASP A 26 9.32 -8.08 -6.26
CA ASP A 26 9.03 -6.86 -5.52
C ASP A 26 9.89 -5.65 -5.90
N LYS A 27 11.02 -5.84 -6.59
CA LYS A 27 11.81 -4.73 -7.15
C LYS A 27 11.01 -3.89 -8.16
N LYS A 28 10.01 -4.48 -8.82
CA LYS A 28 9.12 -3.79 -9.77
C LYS A 28 8.43 -2.58 -9.14
N ILE A 29 8.31 -2.49 -7.82
CA ILE A 29 7.74 -1.31 -7.16
C ILE A 29 8.45 -0.01 -7.55
N VAL A 30 9.76 -0.06 -7.74
CA VAL A 30 10.57 1.12 -8.10
C VAL A 30 10.22 1.61 -9.50
N GLU A 31 10.02 0.67 -10.43
CA GLU A 31 9.62 0.98 -11.82
C GLU A 31 8.20 1.51 -11.86
N ILE A 32 7.26 0.79 -11.21
CA ILE A 32 5.85 1.17 -11.15
C ILE A 32 5.69 2.57 -10.54
N VAL A 33 6.30 2.83 -9.39
CA VAL A 33 6.25 4.16 -8.75
C VAL A 33 6.85 5.23 -9.64
N ARG A 34 7.96 4.93 -10.33
CA ARG A 34 8.59 5.90 -11.26
C ARG A 34 7.65 6.22 -12.43
N GLU A 35 7.06 5.23 -13.08
CA GLU A 35 6.14 5.42 -14.20
C GLU A 35 4.89 6.23 -13.77
N MET A 36 4.31 5.89 -12.62
CA MET A 36 3.14 6.59 -12.10
C MET A 36 3.44 8.03 -11.69
N CYS A 37 4.65 8.30 -11.20
CA CYS A 37 5.04 9.62 -10.71
C CYS A 37 5.77 10.47 -11.76
N TYR A 38 6.00 9.97 -12.98
CA TYR A 38 6.75 10.67 -14.02
C TYR A 38 6.04 11.92 -14.54
N ASN A 39 4.72 11.97 -14.51
CA ASN A 39 3.91 13.12 -14.94
C ASN A 39 3.62 14.11 -13.78
N ARG A 40 4.60 14.41 -12.98
CA ARG A 40 4.49 15.21 -11.73
C ARG A 40 4.34 16.73 -11.94
N GLU A 41 3.48 17.22 -12.80
CA GLU A 41 3.06 18.63 -12.68
C GLU A 41 2.14 18.86 -11.45
N GLN A 42 1.51 17.81 -10.91
CA GLN A 42 0.60 17.89 -9.76
C GLN A 42 0.96 16.99 -8.57
N GLY A 43 2.07 16.24 -8.61
CA GLY A 43 2.56 15.45 -7.47
C GLY A 43 1.79 14.18 -7.14
N LEU A 44 0.69 13.87 -7.82
CA LEU A 44 -0.14 12.68 -7.57
C LEU A 44 0.12 11.59 -8.63
N PRO A 45 0.01 10.30 -8.26
CA PRO A 45 0.16 9.21 -9.22
C PRO A 45 -0.98 9.21 -10.25
N ALA A 46 -0.68 8.93 -11.50
CA ALA A 46 -1.69 8.67 -12.52
C ALA A 46 -2.43 7.35 -12.19
N GLY A 47 -3.65 7.17 -12.72
CA GLY A 47 -4.30 5.86 -12.71
C GLY A 47 -3.50 4.84 -13.52
N PHE A 48 -3.56 3.57 -13.14
CA PHE A 48 -2.78 2.52 -13.77
C PHE A 48 -3.53 1.19 -13.85
N THR A 49 -3.09 0.35 -14.77
CA THR A 49 -3.48 -1.06 -14.83
C THR A 49 -2.23 -1.91 -14.70
N VAL A 50 -2.22 -2.87 -13.79
CA VAL A 50 -1.09 -3.77 -13.56
C VAL A 50 -1.55 -5.22 -13.43
N ASP A 51 -0.84 -6.12 -14.10
CA ASP A 51 -0.93 -7.56 -13.86
C ASP A 51 0.04 -7.92 -12.72
N ALA A 52 -0.53 -8.41 -11.63
CA ALA A 52 0.19 -8.74 -10.41
C ALA A 52 0.57 -10.23 -10.29
N ALA A 53 0.39 -11.04 -11.34
CA ALA A 53 0.68 -12.48 -11.29
C ALA A 53 2.09 -12.79 -10.77
N ASP A 54 3.09 -11.98 -11.16
CA ASP A 54 4.48 -12.13 -10.74
C ASP A 54 4.88 -11.26 -9.53
N ILE A 55 3.98 -10.37 -9.08
CA ILE A 55 4.22 -9.43 -7.97
C ILE A 55 3.07 -9.38 -6.97
N PRO A 56 2.48 -10.53 -6.60
CA PRO A 56 1.26 -10.56 -5.78
C PRO A 56 1.45 -9.85 -4.43
N ASP A 57 2.63 -9.89 -3.88
CA ASP A 57 2.93 -9.27 -2.59
C ASP A 57 2.95 -7.73 -2.62
N LEU A 58 2.96 -7.12 -3.80
CA LEU A 58 2.85 -5.67 -3.97
C LEU A 58 1.40 -5.18 -4.04
N VAL A 59 0.42 -6.06 -4.28
CA VAL A 59 -0.99 -5.68 -4.49
C VAL A 59 -1.54 -4.77 -3.39
N PRO A 60 -1.40 -5.10 -2.09
CA PRO A 60 -1.96 -4.24 -1.03
C PRO A 60 -1.37 -2.83 -1.03
N ILE A 61 -0.05 -2.71 -1.19
CA ILE A 61 0.58 -1.38 -1.17
C ILE A 61 0.39 -0.59 -2.46
N LEU A 62 0.21 -1.26 -3.60
CA LEU A 62 -0.18 -0.62 -4.85
C LEU A 62 -1.62 -0.09 -4.79
N ALA A 63 -2.52 -0.78 -4.10
CA ALA A 63 -3.87 -0.29 -3.86
C ALA A 63 -3.86 0.99 -3.00
N VAL A 64 -3.00 1.07 -1.99
CA VAL A 64 -2.78 2.31 -1.22
C VAL A 64 -2.33 3.44 -2.14
N LEU A 65 -1.34 3.19 -3.01
CA LEU A 65 -0.87 4.20 -3.97
C LEU A 65 -1.99 4.65 -4.92
N ALA A 66 -2.75 3.70 -5.47
CA ALA A 66 -3.84 3.95 -6.41
C ALA A 66 -4.97 4.79 -5.80
N THR A 67 -5.23 4.62 -4.50
CA THR A 67 -6.27 5.37 -3.78
C THR A 67 -6.05 6.89 -3.84
N PHE A 68 -4.80 7.34 -3.97
CA PHE A 68 -4.44 8.76 -4.12
C PHE A 68 -4.08 9.15 -5.55
N GLY A 69 -4.51 8.36 -6.52
CA GLY A 69 -4.29 8.64 -7.93
C GLY A 69 -5.16 9.78 -8.49
N THR A 70 -4.91 10.16 -9.73
CA THR A 70 -5.72 11.15 -10.46
C THR A 70 -6.78 10.51 -11.37
N ALA A 71 -6.76 9.19 -11.53
CA ALA A 71 -7.70 8.42 -12.33
C ALA A 71 -7.86 7.00 -11.74
N PRO A 72 -8.93 6.27 -12.10
CA PRO A 72 -9.16 4.89 -11.66
C PRO A 72 -7.99 3.97 -12.02
N SER A 73 -7.77 2.97 -11.17
CA SER A 73 -6.73 1.95 -11.33
C SER A 73 -7.31 0.55 -11.20
N SER A 74 -6.70 -0.40 -11.91
CA SER A 74 -7.07 -1.81 -11.89
C SER A 74 -5.84 -2.68 -11.64
N ILE A 75 -5.96 -3.63 -10.72
CA ILE A 75 -4.94 -4.63 -10.42
C ILE A 75 -5.55 -5.99 -10.71
N THR A 76 -4.94 -6.76 -11.61
CA THR A 76 -5.41 -8.08 -12.06
C THR A 76 -4.38 -9.17 -11.78
N GLY A 77 -4.66 -10.43 -12.10
CA GLY A 77 -3.72 -11.54 -11.92
C GLY A 77 -3.45 -11.90 -10.45
N ALA A 78 -4.31 -11.49 -9.53
CA ALA A 78 -4.07 -11.55 -8.09
C ALA A 78 -4.90 -12.61 -7.35
N HIS A 79 -5.58 -13.53 -8.06
CA HIS A 79 -6.48 -14.54 -7.46
C HIS A 79 -5.82 -15.37 -6.33
N ARG A 80 -4.49 -15.57 -6.38
CA ARG A 80 -3.76 -16.32 -5.34
C ARG A 80 -3.74 -15.59 -3.99
N LEU A 81 -4.09 -14.32 -3.95
CA LEU A 81 -4.11 -13.54 -2.71
C LEU A 81 -5.28 -13.90 -1.79
N ALA A 82 -6.32 -14.54 -2.31
CA ALA A 82 -7.43 -15.02 -1.50
C ALA A 82 -7.05 -16.13 -0.50
N ILE A 83 -5.89 -16.79 -0.69
CA ILE A 83 -5.42 -17.92 0.13
C ILE A 83 -4.07 -17.66 0.81
N LYS A 84 -3.74 -16.38 1.08
CA LYS A 84 -2.53 -16.00 1.82
C LYS A 84 -2.80 -15.99 3.35
N GLU A 85 -2.03 -15.23 4.13
CA GLU A 85 -2.20 -15.06 5.58
C GLU A 85 -3.60 -14.54 5.95
N SER A 86 -4.16 -13.75 5.07
CA SER A 86 -5.56 -13.34 5.02
C SER A 86 -6.07 -13.48 3.59
N ASP A 87 -7.37 -13.33 3.34
CA ASP A 87 -7.83 -12.96 2.00
C ASP A 87 -7.39 -11.52 1.74
N ARG A 88 -6.18 -11.37 1.14
CA ARG A 88 -5.56 -10.05 0.96
C ARG A 88 -6.35 -9.14 0.04
N LEU A 89 -7.13 -9.67 -0.90
CA LEU A 89 -7.99 -8.83 -1.74
C LEU A 89 -9.10 -8.21 -0.89
N ALA A 90 -9.81 -9.06 -0.15
CA ALA A 90 -10.88 -8.60 0.74
C ALA A 90 -10.33 -7.68 1.86
N SER A 91 -9.23 -8.07 2.50
CA SER A 91 -8.64 -7.29 3.60
C SER A 91 -8.10 -5.93 3.13
N THR A 92 -7.52 -5.86 1.93
CA THR A 92 -7.06 -4.58 1.35
C THR A 92 -8.25 -3.66 1.03
N ALA A 93 -9.31 -4.21 0.44
CA ALA A 93 -10.50 -3.42 0.15
C ALA A 93 -11.19 -2.94 1.44
N ASP A 94 -11.34 -3.81 2.45
CA ASP A 94 -11.94 -3.43 3.75
C ASP A 94 -11.10 -2.33 4.44
N LEU A 95 -9.77 -2.51 4.50
CA LEU A 95 -8.85 -1.52 5.04
C LEU A 95 -9.09 -0.14 4.44
N LEU A 96 -9.01 -0.03 3.12
CA LEU A 96 -9.07 1.26 2.43
C LEU A 96 -10.48 1.87 2.49
N ASN A 97 -11.53 1.05 2.36
CA ASN A 97 -12.91 1.51 2.43
C ASN A 97 -13.29 2.00 3.83
N ARG A 98 -12.79 1.38 4.90
CA ARG A 98 -12.96 1.88 6.28
C ARG A 98 -12.35 3.25 6.50
N LEU A 99 -11.30 3.57 5.77
CA LEU A 99 -10.66 4.89 5.80
C LEU A 99 -11.27 5.88 4.80
N GLY A 100 -12.34 5.51 4.10
CA GLY A 100 -13.04 6.38 3.13
C GLY A 100 -12.56 6.24 1.70
N GLY A 101 -11.77 5.22 1.40
CA GLY A 101 -11.40 4.84 0.03
C GLY A 101 -12.58 4.24 -0.75
N LYS A 102 -12.35 3.96 -2.02
CA LYS A 102 -13.31 3.35 -2.94
C LYS A 102 -12.64 2.20 -3.68
N VAL A 103 -12.59 1.05 -3.03
CA VAL A 103 -11.92 -0.15 -3.53
C VAL A 103 -12.92 -1.30 -3.62
N THR A 104 -12.98 -1.95 -4.77
CA THR A 104 -13.80 -3.15 -5.01
C THR A 104 -12.89 -4.34 -5.23
N ALA A 105 -13.01 -5.35 -4.38
CA ALA A 105 -12.36 -6.63 -4.60
C ALA A 105 -13.11 -7.43 -5.66
N THR A 106 -12.38 -7.97 -6.61
CA THR A 106 -12.85 -8.90 -7.63
C THR A 106 -12.26 -10.28 -7.40
N PRO A 107 -12.74 -11.35 -8.04
CA PRO A 107 -12.14 -12.67 -7.90
C PRO A 107 -10.66 -12.75 -8.30
N ASP A 108 -10.18 -11.83 -9.13
CA ASP A 108 -8.82 -11.81 -9.68
C ASP A 108 -8.00 -10.57 -9.31
N GLY A 109 -8.57 -9.62 -8.54
CA GLY A 109 -7.82 -8.40 -8.24
C GLY A 109 -8.62 -7.32 -7.53
N LEU A 110 -8.26 -6.07 -7.80
CA LEU A 110 -8.85 -4.89 -7.18
C LEU A 110 -9.15 -3.82 -8.24
N GLU A 111 -10.31 -3.20 -8.14
CA GLU A 111 -10.67 -1.97 -8.84
C GLU A 111 -10.65 -0.82 -7.83
N ILE A 112 -9.93 0.24 -8.14
CA ILE A 112 -9.70 1.36 -7.22
C ILE A 112 -10.12 2.65 -7.90
N GLU A 113 -11.07 3.37 -7.31
CA GLU A 113 -11.37 4.76 -7.65
C GLU A 113 -10.59 5.68 -6.70
N PRO A 114 -9.92 6.72 -7.23
CA PRO A 114 -9.16 7.63 -6.39
C PRO A 114 -10.07 8.49 -5.52
N VAL A 115 -9.52 8.93 -4.38
CA VAL A 115 -10.14 9.88 -3.47
C VAL A 115 -9.16 11.00 -3.14
N GLU A 116 -9.68 12.19 -2.85
CA GLU A 116 -8.83 13.33 -2.48
C GLU A 116 -8.13 13.12 -1.14
N GLN A 117 -8.83 12.49 -0.19
CA GLN A 117 -8.33 12.29 1.18
C GLN A 117 -8.97 11.06 1.81
N LEU A 118 -8.18 10.35 2.61
CA LEU A 118 -8.68 9.39 3.57
C LEU A 118 -8.91 10.07 4.92
N HIS A 119 -9.79 9.49 5.73
CA HIS A 119 -10.03 9.94 7.11
C HIS A 119 -9.53 8.88 8.11
N GLY A 120 -9.40 9.27 9.37
CA GLY A 120 -9.01 8.34 10.43
C GLY A 120 -10.09 7.28 10.69
N GLY A 121 -9.73 6.26 11.42
CA GLY A 121 -10.64 5.19 11.78
C GLY A 121 -9.94 3.97 12.35
N THR A 122 -10.73 2.93 12.65
CA THR A 122 -10.22 1.64 13.10
C THR A 122 -10.25 0.63 11.98
N VAL A 123 -9.11 0.02 11.72
CA VAL A 123 -8.92 -1.01 10.69
C VAL A 123 -8.35 -2.28 11.30
N ASP A 124 -8.64 -3.43 10.71
CA ASP A 124 -8.10 -4.70 11.16
C ASP A 124 -7.06 -5.20 10.14
N SER A 125 -5.86 -5.53 10.63
CA SER A 125 -4.82 -6.13 9.80
C SER A 125 -5.13 -7.58 9.42
N CYS A 126 -6.14 -8.19 10.04
CA CYS A 126 -6.46 -9.61 9.90
C CYS A 126 -5.26 -10.53 10.23
N GLY A 127 -4.34 -10.07 11.10
CA GLY A 127 -3.09 -10.77 11.39
C GLY A 127 -2.11 -10.87 10.23
N ASP A 128 -2.34 -10.13 9.16
CA ASP A 128 -1.46 -10.06 7.99
C ASP A 128 -0.55 -8.83 8.09
N HIS A 129 0.75 -9.09 8.17
CA HIS A 129 1.78 -8.05 8.30
C HIS A 129 1.78 -7.04 7.15
N ARG A 130 1.41 -7.47 5.93
CA ARG A 130 1.35 -6.56 4.78
C ARG A 130 0.18 -5.61 4.89
N ILE A 131 -0.96 -6.08 5.39
CA ILE A 131 -2.13 -5.22 5.63
C ILE A 131 -1.83 -4.21 6.74
N ALA A 132 -1.18 -4.65 7.84
CA ALA A 132 -0.77 -3.73 8.92
C ALA A 132 0.19 -2.64 8.42
N MET A 133 1.22 -3.01 7.62
CA MET A 133 2.14 -2.03 7.04
C MET A 133 1.47 -1.10 6.02
N CYS A 134 0.52 -1.60 5.23
CA CYS A 134 -0.29 -0.79 4.32
C CYS A 134 -1.14 0.24 5.09
N ALA A 135 -1.76 -0.19 6.20
CA ALA A 135 -2.53 0.70 7.07
C ALA A 135 -1.66 1.85 7.61
N ALA A 136 -0.43 1.55 8.06
CA ALA A 136 0.50 2.55 8.54
C ALA A 136 0.92 3.55 7.44
N VAL A 137 1.15 3.07 6.21
CA VAL A 137 1.46 3.97 5.09
C VAL A 137 0.23 4.81 4.71
N ALA A 138 -0.96 4.23 4.63
CA ALA A 138 -2.20 4.96 4.35
C ALA A 138 -2.47 6.03 5.42
N ALA A 139 -2.17 5.75 6.70
CA ALA A 139 -2.34 6.66 7.82
C ALA A 139 -1.57 7.98 7.64
N THR A 140 -0.43 7.98 6.93
CA THR A 140 0.33 9.21 6.63
C THR A 140 -0.46 10.21 5.79
N ARG A 141 -1.55 9.76 5.15
CA ARG A 141 -2.41 10.56 4.28
C ARG A 141 -3.85 10.64 4.78
N CYS A 142 -4.11 10.22 6.00
CA CYS A 142 -5.41 10.36 6.66
C CYS A 142 -5.53 11.71 7.36
N ALA A 143 -6.74 12.27 7.38
CA ALA A 143 -7.05 13.50 8.11
C ALA A 143 -7.15 13.31 9.63
N GLY A 144 -7.18 12.06 10.12
CA GLY A 144 -7.31 11.71 11.54
C GLY A 144 -6.50 10.49 11.91
N GLU A 145 -6.52 10.12 13.17
CA GLU A 145 -5.81 8.96 13.69
C GLU A 145 -6.34 7.65 13.11
N VAL A 146 -5.43 6.71 12.88
CA VAL A 146 -5.75 5.35 12.43
C VAL A 146 -5.36 4.36 13.52
N THR A 147 -6.34 3.61 14.02
CA THR A 147 -6.09 2.50 14.94
C THR A 147 -5.99 1.21 14.14
N ILE A 148 -4.86 0.51 14.26
CA ILE A 148 -4.60 -0.75 13.56
C ILE A 148 -4.73 -1.90 14.56
N LEU A 149 -5.81 -2.68 14.44
CA LEU A 149 -5.97 -3.89 15.25
C LEU A 149 -4.99 -4.96 14.76
N HIS A 150 -4.41 -5.72 15.71
CA HIS A 150 -3.42 -6.78 15.46
C HIS A 150 -2.18 -6.27 14.70
N GLY A 151 -1.79 -5.00 14.92
CA GLY A 151 -0.66 -4.37 14.23
C GLY A 151 0.69 -5.03 14.55
N GLU A 152 0.81 -5.72 15.67
CA GLU A 152 1.99 -6.48 16.09
C GLU A 152 2.37 -7.61 15.12
N CYS A 153 1.46 -8.03 14.24
CA CYS A 153 1.73 -9.06 13.22
C CYS A 153 2.86 -8.68 12.25
N VAL A 154 3.28 -7.42 12.20
CA VAL A 154 4.46 -6.98 11.41
C VAL A 154 5.73 -7.70 11.84
N GLU A 155 5.82 -8.17 13.09
CA GLU A 155 6.97 -8.91 13.63
C GLU A 155 7.31 -10.17 12.82
N LYS A 156 6.33 -10.74 12.11
CA LYS A 156 6.53 -11.92 11.26
C LYS A 156 7.55 -11.70 10.12
N SER A 157 7.65 -10.47 9.62
CA SER A 157 8.52 -10.17 8.46
C SER A 157 9.38 -8.93 8.62
N TYR A 158 8.96 -7.99 9.45
CA TYR A 158 9.66 -6.73 9.69
C TYR A 158 9.53 -6.32 11.18
N PRO A 159 10.25 -7.00 12.11
CA PRO A 159 10.10 -6.77 13.56
C PRO A 159 10.30 -5.32 14.00
N ARG A 160 11.13 -4.57 13.27
CA ARG A 160 11.43 -3.16 13.58
C ARG A 160 10.59 -2.16 12.79
N PHE A 161 9.53 -2.59 12.12
CA PHE A 161 8.76 -1.72 11.23
C PHE A 161 8.29 -0.44 11.92
N TYR A 162 7.66 -0.53 13.09
CA TYR A 162 7.16 0.66 13.80
C TYR A 162 8.28 1.51 14.42
N GLU A 163 9.43 0.92 14.76
CA GLU A 163 10.61 1.68 15.19
C GLU A 163 11.13 2.52 14.02
N ASP A 164 11.34 1.90 12.88
CA ASP A 164 11.84 2.57 11.68
C ASP A 164 10.80 3.59 11.17
N TYR A 165 9.51 3.27 11.24
CA TYR A 165 8.43 4.19 10.90
C TYR A 165 8.49 5.47 11.75
N ARG A 166 8.70 5.36 13.08
CA ARG A 166 8.87 6.52 13.97
C ARG A 166 10.16 7.29 13.68
N GLN A 167 11.26 6.62 13.41
CA GLN A 167 12.53 7.26 13.06
C GLN A 167 12.44 8.07 11.77
N LEU A 168 11.57 7.67 10.85
CA LEU A 168 11.28 8.37 9.60
C LEU A 168 10.23 9.49 9.76
N GLY A 169 9.81 9.80 10.98
CA GLY A 169 8.89 10.89 11.29
C GLY A 169 7.43 10.47 11.39
N GLY A 170 7.11 9.19 11.27
CA GLY A 170 5.78 8.67 11.53
C GLY A 170 5.44 8.70 13.02
N ILE A 171 4.17 8.90 13.35
CA ILE A 171 3.67 8.86 14.73
C ILE A 171 2.96 7.50 14.92
N ALA A 172 3.45 6.70 15.85
CA ALA A 172 2.83 5.43 16.24
C ALA A 172 2.97 5.22 17.75
N ASN A 173 1.88 4.95 18.41
CA ASN A 173 1.75 4.69 19.87
C ASN A 173 1.49 3.21 20.12
#